data_1d91f652c97288d5efb3a3d4dbe3760d
#
_entry.id   1d91f652c97288d5efb3a3d4dbe3760d
#
_cell.length_a   1.000
_cell.length_b   1.000
_cell.length_c   1.000
_cell.angle_alpha   90.00
_cell.angle_beta   90.00
_cell.angle_gamma   90.00
#
_symmetry.space_group_name_H-M   'P 1'
#
loop_
_entity.id
_entity.type
_entity.pdbx_description
1 polymer ?
#
loop_
_entity_poly.entity_id
_entity_poly.type
_entity_poly.pdbx_seq_one_letter_code
_entity_poly.pdbx_strand_id
1 'polypeptide(L)'
;MIKTAIVTGASSGIGLETSKHLVKEGWKVFGIDIKYENNDTLGELSNNQLFKPLVCDLASEDEVYKSMNIIQKEAQSIDALIACAGILRLGELSQMSIKDFDLIFNVNVRGLWLSVSQSMPMLKNASRISGTARIVLLSSVSALRPKINSGAYSASKAAVSQLTRVLAVECAKDNILVNAIAPGTVDTPMVREQSSPDKQGNWRPSGPSPLGRISNPDDIVKVIKFLLDDNSSYVTGTTIPVDGGTQAAFIPPI
;
A
#
# COMPACT_ATOMS: atom_id res chain seq x y z
N MET A 1 -10.32 23.44 -4.36
CA MET A 1 -10.98 22.18 -4.79
C MET A 1 -10.75 21.12 -3.72
N ILE A 2 -11.69 20.20 -3.55
CA ILE A 2 -11.51 19.04 -2.63
C ILE A 2 -10.52 18.09 -3.30
N LYS A 3 -9.42 17.76 -2.61
CA LYS A 3 -8.46 16.76 -3.09
C LYS A 3 -9.10 15.37 -3.08
N THR A 4 -8.75 14.56 -4.07
CA THR A 4 -9.31 13.21 -4.24
C THR A 4 -8.21 12.17 -4.24
N ALA A 5 -8.42 11.08 -3.53
CA ALA A 5 -7.47 9.96 -3.48
C ALA A 5 -8.14 8.61 -3.78
N ILE A 6 -7.37 7.70 -4.35
CA ILE A 6 -7.66 6.25 -4.36
C ILE A 6 -6.76 5.58 -3.33
N VAL A 7 -7.33 4.77 -2.46
CA VAL A 7 -6.59 3.95 -1.49
C VAL A 7 -6.96 2.49 -1.71
N THR A 8 -5.99 1.63 -2.03
CA THR A 8 -6.22 0.18 -2.10
C THR A 8 -5.86 -0.49 -0.78
N GLY A 9 -6.49 -1.61 -0.44
CA GLY A 9 -6.36 -2.22 0.89
C GLY A 9 -7.06 -1.40 1.98
N ALA A 10 -8.15 -0.70 1.63
CA ALA A 10 -8.77 0.32 2.46
C ALA A 10 -9.69 -0.23 3.56
N SER A 11 -9.94 -1.55 3.62
CA SER A 11 -10.80 -2.14 4.65
C SER A 11 -10.05 -2.46 5.95
N SER A 12 -8.73 -2.43 5.97
CA SER A 12 -7.96 -2.81 7.15
C SER A 12 -6.56 -2.17 7.21
N GLY A 13 -5.90 -2.26 8.35
CA GLY A 13 -4.49 -1.93 8.54
C GLY A 13 -4.11 -0.53 8.05
N ILE A 14 -3.00 -0.46 7.29
CA ILE A 14 -2.42 0.82 6.81
C ILE A 14 -3.39 1.54 5.87
N GLY A 15 -4.06 0.83 4.96
CA GLY A 15 -4.97 1.45 3.99
C GLY A 15 -6.21 2.05 4.65
N LEU A 16 -6.79 1.37 5.63
CA LEU A 16 -7.91 1.89 6.42
C LEU A 16 -7.49 3.13 7.20
N GLU A 17 -6.36 3.08 7.90
CA GLU A 17 -5.88 4.22 8.67
C GLU A 17 -5.53 5.41 7.78
N THR A 18 -4.93 5.16 6.60
CA THR A 18 -4.70 6.19 5.58
C THR A 18 -6.01 6.84 5.15
N SER A 19 -7.05 6.03 4.88
CA SER A 19 -8.36 6.54 4.47
C SER A 19 -9.00 7.41 5.54
N LYS A 20 -8.93 7.00 6.82
CA LYS A 20 -9.42 7.81 7.96
C LYS A 20 -8.74 9.16 8.04
N HIS A 21 -7.41 9.18 7.96
CA HIS A 21 -6.66 10.44 8.01
C HIS A 21 -6.98 11.36 6.85
N LEU A 22 -7.05 10.85 5.63
CA LEU A 22 -7.36 11.66 4.44
C LEU A 22 -8.77 12.23 4.51
N VAL A 23 -9.77 11.43 4.89
CA VAL A 23 -11.16 11.90 5.07
C VAL A 23 -11.25 12.96 6.15
N LYS A 24 -10.55 12.79 7.29
CA LYS A 24 -10.47 13.80 8.36
C LYS A 24 -9.87 15.11 7.88
N GLU A 25 -8.98 15.09 6.91
CA GLU A 25 -8.37 16.27 6.26
C GLU A 25 -9.21 16.82 5.10
N GLY A 26 -10.41 16.30 4.89
CA GLY A 26 -11.35 16.78 3.88
C GLY A 26 -11.11 16.24 2.46
N TRP A 27 -10.32 15.18 2.31
CA TRP A 27 -10.16 14.53 1.02
C TRP A 27 -11.36 13.64 0.70
N LYS A 28 -11.76 13.60 -0.58
CA LYS A 28 -12.62 12.54 -1.08
C LYS A 28 -11.76 11.29 -1.31
N VAL A 29 -12.16 10.15 -0.73
CA VAL A 29 -11.41 8.90 -0.79
C VAL A 29 -12.26 7.79 -1.42
N PHE A 30 -11.77 7.21 -2.49
CA PHE A 30 -12.25 5.94 -3.04
C PHE A 30 -11.42 4.81 -2.43
N GLY A 31 -12.03 4.07 -1.50
CA GLY A 31 -11.39 2.92 -0.86
C GLY A 31 -11.65 1.65 -1.68
N ILE A 32 -10.60 0.96 -2.10
CA ILE A 32 -10.70 -0.31 -2.85
C ILE A 32 -10.22 -1.44 -1.96
N ASP A 33 -11.03 -2.49 -1.81
CA ASP A 33 -10.62 -3.71 -1.11
C ASP A 33 -11.40 -4.92 -1.63
N ILE A 34 -10.88 -6.13 -1.38
CA ILE A 34 -11.55 -7.38 -1.77
C ILE A 34 -12.87 -7.58 -1.02
N LYS A 35 -13.00 -7.00 0.19
CA LYS A 35 -14.21 -7.07 1.02
C LYS A 35 -14.23 -5.96 2.06
N TYR A 36 -15.45 -5.63 2.48
CA TYR A 36 -15.71 -4.79 3.65
C TYR A 36 -16.59 -5.59 4.61
N GLU A 37 -16.00 -6.14 5.67
CA GLU A 37 -16.67 -7.13 6.51
C GLU A 37 -17.81 -6.54 7.35
N ASN A 38 -17.63 -5.35 7.93
CA ASN A 38 -18.66 -4.70 8.77
C ASN A 38 -18.47 -3.19 8.79
N ASN A 39 -19.58 -2.46 9.00
CA ASN A 39 -19.55 -1.03 9.26
C ASN A 39 -18.71 -0.69 10.51
N ASP A 40 -18.66 -1.57 11.50
CA ASP A 40 -17.85 -1.39 12.71
C ASP A 40 -16.35 -1.28 12.42
N THR A 41 -15.84 -2.04 11.44
CA THR A 41 -14.42 -1.96 11.04
C THR A 41 -14.09 -0.64 10.37
N LEU A 42 -15.02 -0.11 9.55
CA LEU A 42 -14.88 1.19 8.92
C LEU A 42 -15.05 2.33 9.93
N GLY A 43 -15.81 2.10 11.02
CA GLY A 43 -16.06 3.11 12.05
C GLY A 43 -16.63 4.39 11.45
N GLU A 44 -15.97 5.51 11.69
CA GLU A 44 -16.40 6.83 11.20
C GLU A 44 -16.49 6.95 9.66
N LEU A 45 -15.83 6.06 8.91
CA LEU A 45 -15.88 6.08 7.45
C LEU A 45 -17.20 5.51 6.90
N SER A 46 -17.90 4.65 7.63
CA SER A 46 -19.08 3.92 7.13
C SER A 46 -20.20 4.85 6.67
N ASN A 47 -20.35 6.01 7.31
CA ASN A 47 -21.39 7.00 7.00
C ASN A 47 -20.81 8.34 6.50
N ASN A 48 -19.52 8.39 6.18
CA ASN A 48 -18.88 9.62 5.75
C ASN A 48 -19.03 9.82 4.24
N GLN A 49 -19.63 10.93 3.82
CA GLN A 49 -19.86 11.25 2.42
C GLN A 49 -18.57 11.44 1.59
N LEU A 50 -17.44 11.67 2.26
CA LEU A 50 -16.12 11.77 1.60
C LEU A 50 -15.47 10.41 1.37
N PHE A 51 -15.99 9.31 1.94
CA PHE A 51 -15.47 7.97 1.73
C PHE A 51 -16.43 7.13 0.89
N LYS A 52 -15.92 6.55 -0.19
CA LYS A 52 -16.67 5.60 -1.02
C LYS A 52 -15.96 4.26 -1.08
N PRO A 53 -16.49 3.22 -0.41
CA PRO A 53 -15.97 1.87 -0.51
C PRO A 53 -16.32 1.25 -1.88
N LEU A 54 -15.36 0.53 -2.47
CA LEU A 54 -15.51 -0.24 -3.70
C LEU A 54 -14.92 -1.65 -3.47
N VAL A 55 -15.76 -2.67 -3.65
CA VAL A 55 -15.31 -4.07 -3.58
C VAL A 55 -14.64 -4.43 -4.90
N CYS A 56 -13.39 -4.91 -4.82
CA CYS A 56 -12.61 -5.28 -6.00
C CYS A 56 -11.47 -6.23 -5.60
N ASP A 57 -11.39 -7.37 -6.25
CA ASP A 57 -10.20 -8.22 -6.21
C ASP A 57 -9.14 -7.67 -7.18
N LEU A 58 -8.03 -7.18 -6.66
CA LEU A 58 -6.93 -6.66 -7.49
C LEU A 58 -6.21 -7.75 -8.31
N ALA A 59 -6.44 -9.02 -8.03
CA ALA A 59 -5.97 -10.12 -8.89
C ALA A 59 -6.83 -10.26 -10.15
N SER A 60 -8.03 -9.70 -10.18
CA SER A 60 -8.97 -9.71 -11.31
C SER A 60 -8.85 -8.42 -12.13
N GLU A 61 -8.37 -8.55 -13.36
CA GLU A 61 -8.26 -7.43 -14.29
C GLU A 61 -9.62 -6.76 -14.54
N ASP A 62 -10.67 -7.58 -14.76
CA ASP A 62 -12.02 -7.10 -15.03
C ASP A 62 -12.59 -6.28 -13.86
N GLU A 63 -12.34 -6.71 -12.61
CA GLU A 63 -12.81 -5.99 -11.44
C GLU A 63 -12.07 -4.66 -11.26
N VAL A 64 -10.78 -4.64 -11.53
CA VAL A 64 -9.99 -3.40 -11.52
C VAL A 64 -10.53 -2.41 -12.55
N TYR A 65 -10.75 -2.85 -13.80
CA TYR A 65 -11.34 -1.99 -14.83
C TYR A 65 -12.73 -1.46 -14.45
N LYS A 66 -13.61 -2.32 -13.92
CA LYS A 66 -14.95 -1.90 -13.46
C LYS A 66 -14.86 -0.85 -12.36
N SER A 67 -14.00 -1.08 -11.35
CA SER A 67 -13.83 -0.16 -10.23
C SER A 67 -13.26 1.18 -10.68
N MET A 68 -12.24 1.18 -11.55
CA MET A 68 -11.63 2.41 -12.06
C MET A 68 -12.61 3.18 -12.96
N ASN A 69 -13.46 2.51 -13.75
CA ASN A 69 -14.51 3.16 -14.53
C ASN A 69 -15.58 3.83 -13.65
N ILE A 70 -15.93 3.22 -12.50
CA ILE A 70 -16.83 3.85 -11.52
C ILE A 70 -16.18 5.12 -10.97
N ILE A 71 -14.90 5.05 -10.57
CA ILE A 71 -14.16 6.20 -10.05
C ILE A 71 -14.09 7.32 -11.09
N GLN A 72 -13.73 6.99 -12.33
CA GLN A 72 -13.57 7.96 -13.41
C GLN A 72 -14.87 8.71 -13.74
N LYS A 73 -16.02 8.04 -13.62
CA LYS A 73 -17.34 8.69 -13.79
C LYS A 73 -17.65 9.69 -12.69
N GLU A 74 -17.13 9.49 -11.48
CA GLU A 74 -17.40 10.35 -10.31
C GLU A 74 -16.30 11.37 -10.01
N ALA A 75 -15.07 11.09 -10.47
CA ALA A 75 -13.93 11.96 -10.29
C ALA A 75 -13.05 11.89 -11.55
N GLN A 76 -13.09 12.93 -12.36
CA GLN A 76 -12.27 13.01 -13.58
C GLN A 76 -10.78 13.29 -13.28
N SER A 77 -10.46 13.69 -12.06
CA SER A 77 -9.11 13.90 -11.57
C SER A 77 -8.94 13.29 -10.18
N ILE A 78 -7.79 12.70 -9.92
CA ILE A 78 -7.36 12.23 -8.59
C ILE A 78 -5.97 12.77 -8.28
N ASP A 79 -5.81 13.33 -7.09
CA ASP A 79 -4.56 13.96 -6.65
C ASP A 79 -3.56 12.92 -6.15
N ALA A 80 -4.06 11.79 -5.66
CA ALA A 80 -3.20 10.72 -5.14
C ALA A 80 -3.74 9.31 -5.36
N LEU A 81 -2.82 8.36 -5.61
CA LEU A 81 -3.03 6.93 -5.47
C LEU A 81 -2.13 6.39 -4.36
N ILE A 82 -2.74 5.74 -3.37
CA ILE A 82 -2.03 5.06 -2.28
C ILE A 82 -2.30 3.56 -2.39
N ALA A 83 -1.32 2.79 -2.87
CA ALA A 83 -1.46 1.37 -3.13
C ALA A 83 -1.01 0.56 -1.91
N CYS A 84 -1.91 0.38 -0.93
CA CYS A 84 -1.65 -0.36 0.31
C CYS A 84 -2.02 -1.84 0.25
N ALA A 85 -2.83 -2.26 -0.71
CA ALA A 85 -3.25 -3.65 -0.82
C ALA A 85 -2.06 -4.60 -1.00
N GLY A 86 -2.16 -5.74 -0.36
CA GLY A 86 -1.17 -6.79 -0.48
C GLY A 86 -1.53 -8.00 0.37
N ILE A 87 -0.93 -9.12 0.06
CA ILE A 87 -1.10 -10.37 0.80
C ILE A 87 0.24 -10.97 1.17
N LEU A 88 0.25 -11.75 2.23
CA LEU A 88 1.38 -12.54 2.68
C LEU A 88 0.97 -14.02 2.71
N ARG A 89 1.78 -14.87 2.09
CA ARG A 89 1.75 -16.32 2.25
C ARG A 89 3.13 -16.76 2.68
N LEU A 90 3.19 -17.53 3.74
CA LEU A 90 4.43 -18.03 4.30
C LEU A 90 4.69 -19.46 3.83
N GLY A 91 5.94 -19.79 3.64
CA GLY A 91 6.41 -21.10 3.25
C GLY A 91 7.84 -21.04 2.73
N GLU A 92 8.54 -22.16 2.78
CA GLU A 92 9.85 -22.30 2.16
C GLU A 92 9.72 -22.10 0.64
N LEU A 93 10.52 -21.20 0.08
CA LEU A 93 10.37 -20.78 -1.31
C LEU A 93 10.48 -21.96 -2.30
N SER A 94 11.37 -22.91 -2.02
CA SER A 94 11.56 -24.13 -2.83
C SER A 94 10.37 -25.09 -2.81
N GLN A 95 9.48 -24.98 -1.83
CA GLN A 95 8.31 -25.85 -1.61
C GLN A 95 6.98 -25.11 -1.80
N MET A 96 7.03 -23.82 -2.12
CA MET A 96 5.81 -23.02 -2.27
C MET A 96 4.98 -23.52 -3.46
N SER A 97 3.66 -23.62 -3.27
CA SER A 97 2.76 -23.98 -4.36
C SER A 97 2.77 -22.89 -5.45
N ILE A 98 2.65 -23.30 -6.72
CA ILE A 98 2.49 -22.36 -7.85
C ILE A 98 1.31 -21.44 -7.59
N LYS A 99 0.20 -21.96 -7.05
CA LYS A 99 -1.00 -21.19 -6.71
C LYS A 99 -0.71 -20.05 -5.74
N ASP A 100 0.05 -20.30 -4.67
CA ASP A 100 0.37 -19.27 -3.68
C ASP A 100 1.39 -18.26 -4.23
N PHE A 101 2.37 -18.74 -4.99
CA PHE A 101 3.34 -17.90 -5.68
C PHE A 101 2.62 -16.92 -6.64
N ASP A 102 1.79 -17.46 -7.53
CA ASP A 102 1.03 -16.68 -8.50
C ASP A 102 0.07 -15.70 -7.82
N LEU A 103 -0.62 -16.11 -6.76
CA LEU A 103 -1.52 -15.24 -6.02
C LEU A 103 -0.79 -14.04 -5.40
N ILE A 104 0.41 -14.27 -4.81
CA ILE A 104 1.24 -13.18 -4.25
C ILE A 104 1.60 -12.19 -5.36
N PHE A 105 2.09 -12.67 -6.50
CA PHE A 105 2.49 -11.78 -7.59
C PHE A 105 1.29 -11.11 -8.28
N ASN A 106 0.18 -11.82 -8.43
CA ASN A 106 -1.05 -11.26 -9.00
C ASN A 106 -1.59 -10.11 -8.17
N VAL A 107 -1.60 -10.23 -6.84
CA VAL A 107 -2.08 -9.14 -5.96
C VAL A 107 -1.01 -8.06 -5.77
N ASN A 108 0.18 -8.46 -5.28
CA ASN A 108 1.19 -7.51 -4.79
C ASN A 108 1.92 -6.75 -5.91
N VAL A 109 1.98 -7.31 -7.13
CA VAL A 109 2.74 -6.74 -8.26
C VAL A 109 1.80 -6.34 -9.38
N ARG A 110 1.09 -7.32 -9.99
CA ARG A 110 0.23 -7.06 -11.14
C ARG A 110 -0.96 -6.18 -10.77
N GLY A 111 -1.66 -6.47 -9.67
CA GLY A 111 -2.81 -5.70 -9.20
C GLY A 111 -2.43 -4.28 -8.79
N LEU A 112 -1.28 -4.13 -8.14
CA LEU A 112 -0.71 -2.81 -7.85
C LEU A 112 -0.41 -2.04 -9.14
N TRP A 113 0.27 -2.66 -10.10
CA TRP A 113 0.57 -2.05 -11.40
C TRP A 113 -0.70 -1.69 -12.17
N LEU A 114 -1.71 -2.57 -12.21
CA LEU A 114 -3.01 -2.29 -12.82
C LEU A 114 -3.67 -1.07 -12.19
N SER A 115 -3.65 -0.96 -10.85
CA SER A 115 -4.18 0.19 -10.13
C SER A 115 -3.50 1.49 -10.56
N VAL A 116 -2.17 1.50 -10.71
CA VAL A 116 -1.42 2.65 -11.23
C VAL A 116 -1.78 2.95 -12.68
N SER A 117 -1.73 1.94 -13.54
CA SER A 117 -1.99 2.08 -14.98
C SER A 117 -3.38 2.67 -15.26
N GLN A 118 -4.42 2.14 -14.59
CA GLN A 118 -5.79 2.59 -14.78
C GLN A 118 -6.09 3.95 -14.11
N SER A 119 -5.33 4.35 -13.10
CA SER A 119 -5.44 5.67 -12.48
C SER A 119 -4.73 6.76 -13.27
N MET A 120 -3.82 6.41 -14.16
CA MET A 120 -2.92 7.35 -14.82
C MET A 120 -3.64 8.51 -15.56
N PRO A 121 -4.75 8.31 -16.31
CA PRO A 121 -5.46 9.43 -16.94
C PRO A 121 -5.96 10.45 -15.92
N MET A 122 -6.50 9.99 -14.78
CA MET A 122 -7.02 10.85 -13.73
C MET A 122 -5.91 11.57 -12.96
N LEU A 123 -4.77 10.91 -12.72
CA LEU A 123 -3.57 11.51 -12.11
C LEU A 123 -2.98 12.61 -13.01
N LYS A 124 -2.89 12.38 -14.32
CA LYS A 124 -2.45 13.40 -15.29
C LYS A 124 -3.39 14.60 -15.30
N ASN A 125 -4.70 14.38 -15.21
CA ASN A 125 -5.65 15.47 -15.13
C ASN A 125 -5.46 16.29 -13.86
N ALA A 126 -5.29 15.64 -12.69
CA ALA A 126 -5.01 16.35 -11.44
C ALA A 126 -3.70 17.16 -11.54
N SER A 127 -2.63 16.56 -12.06
CA SER A 127 -1.36 17.25 -12.24
C SER A 127 -1.48 18.52 -13.11
N ARG A 128 -2.29 18.48 -14.18
CA ARG A 128 -2.55 19.67 -15.02
C ARG A 128 -3.34 20.75 -14.28
N ILE A 129 -4.20 20.38 -13.35
CA ILE A 129 -5.07 21.30 -12.60
C ILE A 129 -4.34 21.89 -11.38
N SER A 130 -3.67 21.04 -10.59
CA SER A 130 -3.05 21.40 -9.30
C SER A 130 -1.52 21.51 -9.37
N GLY A 131 -0.92 21.26 -10.53
CA GLY A 131 0.53 21.32 -10.73
C GLY A 131 1.27 20.03 -10.42
N THR A 132 0.69 19.10 -9.68
CA THR A 132 1.32 17.80 -9.34
C THR A 132 0.27 16.76 -8.97
N ALA A 133 0.60 15.48 -9.12
CA ALA A 133 -0.12 14.37 -8.51
C ALA A 133 0.88 13.39 -7.87
N ARG A 134 0.39 12.49 -7.02
CA ARG A 134 1.25 11.67 -6.16
C ARG A 134 0.86 10.19 -6.22
N ILE A 135 1.86 9.31 -6.26
CA ILE A 135 1.68 7.87 -6.14
C ILE A 135 2.54 7.38 -4.98
N VAL A 136 1.92 6.72 -3.99
CA VAL A 136 2.61 6.09 -2.88
C VAL A 136 2.34 4.58 -2.90
N LEU A 137 3.38 3.79 -3.06
CA LEU A 137 3.33 2.34 -3.15
C LEU A 137 3.80 1.70 -1.84
N LEU A 138 3.16 0.60 -1.41
CA LEU A 138 3.60 -0.15 -0.23
C LEU A 138 4.52 -1.31 -0.63
N SER A 139 5.84 -1.09 -0.42
CA SER A 139 6.85 -2.13 -0.39
C SER A 139 6.91 -2.80 1.01
N SER A 140 8.05 -3.21 1.45
CA SER A 140 8.32 -3.77 2.78
C SER A 140 9.83 -3.76 3.06
N VAL A 141 10.23 -3.72 4.31
CA VAL A 141 11.64 -3.99 4.66
C VAL A 141 12.09 -5.39 4.20
N SER A 142 11.15 -6.33 4.02
CA SER A 142 11.44 -7.66 3.46
C SER A 142 11.99 -7.62 2.03
N ALA A 143 11.75 -6.53 1.29
CA ALA A 143 12.36 -6.29 -0.02
C ALA A 143 13.88 -6.11 0.05
N LEU A 144 14.37 -5.63 1.18
CA LEU A 144 15.77 -5.25 1.42
C LEU A 144 16.47 -6.26 2.35
N ARG A 145 15.74 -6.78 3.32
CA ARG A 145 16.21 -7.76 4.30
C ARG A 145 15.19 -8.91 4.38
N PRO A 146 15.33 -9.94 3.52
CA PRO A 146 14.38 -11.04 3.45
C PRO A 146 14.39 -11.84 4.76
N LYS A 147 13.24 -12.44 5.06
CA LYS A 147 13.05 -13.31 6.22
C LYS A 147 12.79 -14.74 5.73
N ILE A 148 13.24 -15.73 6.49
CA ILE A 148 12.94 -17.15 6.24
C ILE A 148 11.43 -17.33 6.08
N ASN A 149 11.00 -18.17 5.15
CA ASN A 149 9.62 -18.48 4.80
C ASN A 149 8.82 -17.31 4.19
N SER A 150 9.45 -16.21 3.83
CA SER A 150 8.77 -15.08 3.18
C SER A 150 9.31 -14.76 1.77
N GLY A 151 9.94 -15.74 1.10
CA GLY A 151 10.71 -15.51 -0.13
C GLY A 151 9.88 -14.91 -1.26
N ALA A 152 8.74 -15.49 -1.62
CA ALA A 152 7.88 -14.96 -2.69
C ALA A 152 7.32 -13.58 -2.34
N TYR A 153 6.91 -13.37 -1.09
CA TYR A 153 6.48 -12.04 -0.61
C TYR A 153 7.63 -11.03 -0.72
N SER A 154 8.82 -11.38 -0.24
CA SER A 154 10.00 -10.51 -0.31
C SER A 154 10.34 -10.13 -1.76
N ALA A 155 10.31 -11.11 -2.68
CA ALA A 155 10.53 -10.90 -4.11
C ALA A 155 9.47 -9.96 -4.70
N SER A 156 8.18 -10.14 -4.36
CA SER A 156 7.10 -9.27 -4.81
C SER A 156 7.29 -7.82 -4.32
N LYS A 157 7.73 -7.63 -3.08
CA LYS A 157 7.98 -6.29 -2.52
C LYS A 157 9.25 -5.64 -3.08
N ALA A 158 10.27 -6.43 -3.45
CA ALA A 158 11.42 -5.94 -4.20
C ALA A 158 11.00 -5.47 -5.61
N ALA A 159 10.11 -6.21 -6.28
CA ALA A 159 9.53 -5.78 -7.55
C ALA A 159 8.79 -4.44 -7.43
N VAL A 160 8.00 -4.23 -6.36
CA VAL A 160 7.35 -2.94 -6.09
C VAL A 160 8.37 -1.81 -5.94
N SER A 161 9.47 -2.03 -5.20
CA SER A 161 10.54 -1.02 -5.06
C SER A 161 11.20 -0.68 -6.41
N GLN A 162 11.34 -1.66 -7.30
CA GLN A 162 11.87 -1.39 -8.64
C GLN A 162 10.84 -0.70 -9.55
N LEU A 163 9.58 -1.12 -9.52
CA LEU A 163 8.49 -0.44 -10.24
C LEU A 163 8.37 1.03 -9.83
N THR A 164 8.58 1.34 -8.54
CA THR A 164 8.61 2.74 -8.05
C THR A 164 9.63 3.58 -8.80
N ARG A 165 10.84 3.08 -9.01
CA ARG A 165 11.91 3.80 -9.73
C ARG A 165 11.56 4.01 -11.21
N VAL A 166 11.07 2.97 -11.87
CA VAL A 166 10.67 3.04 -13.27
C VAL A 166 9.53 4.04 -13.46
N LEU A 167 8.47 3.91 -12.67
CA LEU A 167 7.32 4.81 -12.73
C LEU A 167 7.69 6.26 -12.41
N ALA A 168 8.60 6.49 -11.47
CA ALA A 168 9.06 7.85 -11.15
C ALA A 168 9.70 8.54 -12.35
N VAL A 169 10.55 7.81 -13.08
CA VAL A 169 11.20 8.37 -14.30
C VAL A 169 10.19 8.59 -15.42
N GLU A 170 9.30 7.62 -15.67
CA GLU A 170 8.31 7.70 -16.75
C GLU A 170 7.24 8.77 -16.50
N CYS A 171 6.84 8.98 -15.24
CA CYS A 171 5.79 9.91 -14.85
C CYS A 171 6.30 11.34 -14.59
N ALA A 172 7.63 11.55 -14.50
CA ALA A 172 8.22 12.86 -14.21
C ALA A 172 7.79 13.94 -15.20
N LYS A 173 7.70 13.60 -16.49
CA LYS A 173 7.25 14.53 -17.55
C LYS A 173 5.82 15.05 -17.34
N ASP A 174 5.02 14.31 -16.62
CA ASP A 174 3.63 14.68 -16.28
C ASP A 174 3.54 15.30 -14.87
N ASN A 175 4.68 15.59 -14.21
CA ASN A 175 4.80 16.09 -12.84
C ASN A 175 4.03 15.21 -11.81
N ILE A 176 4.11 13.89 -11.98
CA ILE A 176 3.56 12.91 -11.05
C ILE A 176 4.72 12.30 -10.26
N LEU A 177 4.73 12.51 -8.95
CA LEU A 177 5.77 11.98 -8.07
C LEU A 177 5.41 10.58 -7.59
N VAL A 178 6.34 9.64 -7.73
CA VAL A 178 6.11 8.24 -7.39
C VAL A 178 7.14 7.79 -6.37
N ASN A 179 6.68 7.38 -5.19
CA ASN A 179 7.53 6.90 -4.12
C ASN A 179 6.95 5.63 -3.49
N ALA A 180 7.77 4.87 -2.81
CA ALA A 180 7.33 3.75 -1.99
C ALA A 180 7.70 3.95 -0.53
N ILE A 181 6.95 3.28 0.32
CA ILE A 181 7.27 3.09 1.74
C ILE A 181 7.60 1.62 1.96
N ALA A 182 8.62 1.34 2.75
CA ALA A 182 9.00 0.01 3.19
C ALA A 182 8.78 -0.14 4.70
N PRO A 183 7.56 -0.51 5.14
CA PRO A 183 7.28 -0.71 6.55
C PRO A 183 8.08 -1.88 7.14
N GLY A 184 8.43 -1.77 8.42
CA GLY A 184 8.83 -2.89 9.26
C GLY A 184 7.64 -3.75 9.68
N THR A 185 7.71 -4.32 10.89
CA THR A 185 6.56 -5.01 11.48
C THR A 185 5.54 -3.98 11.95
N VAL A 186 4.35 -4.00 11.35
CA VAL A 186 3.21 -3.12 11.68
C VAL A 186 2.09 -3.94 12.29
N ASP A 187 1.51 -3.47 13.38
CA ASP A 187 0.38 -4.11 14.03
C ASP A 187 -0.89 -4.02 13.16
N THR A 188 -1.09 -5.01 12.32
CA THR A 188 -2.19 -5.11 11.36
C THR A 188 -2.82 -6.50 11.41
N PRO A 189 -4.07 -6.67 10.92
CA PRO A 189 -4.70 -7.99 10.81
C PRO A 189 -3.82 -9.00 10.07
N MET A 190 -3.15 -8.60 8.98
CA MET A 190 -2.22 -9.45 8.22
C MET A 190 -1.12 -10.05 9.10
N VAL A 191 -0.50 -9.25 9.96
CA VAL A 191 0.59 -9.71 10.85
C VAL A 191 0.02 -10.54 12.00
N ARG A 192 -1.10 -10.11 12.61
CA ARG A 192 -1.76 -10.87 13.69
C ARG A 192 -2.20 -12.26 13.24
N GLU A 193 -2.80 -12.36 12.04
CA GLU A 193 -3.25 -13.63 11.47
C GLU A 193 -2.10 -14.61 11.25
N GLN A 194 -0.94 -14.14 10.79
CA GLN A 194 0.25 -14.98 10.60
C GLN A 194 0.96 -15.33 11.91
N SER A 195 0.69 -14.58 12.99
CA SER A 195 1.29 -14.79 14.31
C SER A 195 0.45 -15.69 15.20
N SER A 196 -0.74 -16.15 14.75
CA SER A 196 -1.63 -16.99 15.55
C SER A 196 -1.01 -18.37 15.81
N PRO A 197 -1.21 -18.96 17.01
CA PRO A 197 -0.66 -20.26 17.39
C PRO A 197 -1.01 -21.40 16.42
N ASP A 198 -2.19 -21.35 15.80
CA ASP A 198 -2.71 -22.39 14.92
C ASP A 198 -2.03 -22.44 13.53
N LYS A 199 -1.31 -21.36 13.16
CA LYS A 199 -0.57 -21.27 11.87
C LYS A 199 0.94 -21.48 12.04
N GLN A 200 1.34 -22.21 13.07
CA GLN A 200 2.73 -22.39 13.48
C GLN A 200 3.55 -23.27 12.54
N GLY A 201 4.16 -22.62 11.57
CA GLY A 201 5.57 -22.89 11.24
C GLY A 201 6.49 -22.00 12.09
N ASN A 202 7.80 -22.12 11.95
CA ASN A 202 8.79 -21.33 12.70
C ASN A 202 8.78 -19.81 12.40
N TRP A 203 7.72 -19.26 11.82
CA TRP A 203 7.63 -17.84 11.52
C TRP A 203 7.12 -17.06 12.72
N ARG A 204 7.85 -16.01 13.06
CA ARG A 204 7.40 -15.02 14.06
C ARG A 204 7.57 -13.62 13.47
N PRO A 205 6.74 -12.63 13.86
CA PRO A 205 7.07 -11.24 13.63
C PRO A 205 8.52 -10.97 14.04
N SER A 206 9.18 -10.01 13.41
CA SER A 206 10.58 -9.69 13.71
C SER A 206 10.80 -9.16 15.13
N GLY A 207 9.76 -9.11 15.94
CA GLY A 207 9.80 -8.52 17.27
C GLY A 207 9.86 -6.99 17.23
N PRO A 208 10.16 -6.36 18.39
CA PRO A 208 10.38 -4.93 18.45
C PRO A 208 11.52 -4.50 17.54
N SER A 209 11.38 -3.34 16.92
CA SER A 209 12.48 -2.67 16.21
C SER A 209 13.51 -2.14 17.21
N PRO A 210 14.69 -1.65 16.76
CA PRO A 210 15.62 -0.92 17.62
C PRO A 210 14.99 0.20 18.47
N LEU A 211 13.86 0.77 18.04
CA LEU A 211 13.09 1.71 18.85
C LEU A 211 12.27 1.07 19.97
N GLY A 212 12.41 -0.25 20.22
CA GLY A 212 11.80 -0.95 21.34
C GLY A 212 10.32 -1.34 21.17
N ARG A 213 9.72 -1.10 20.01
CA ARG A 213 8.32 -1.44 19.72
C ARG A 213 8.10 -1.88 18.27
N ILE A 214 7.01 -2.57 18.01
CA ILE A 214 6.46 -2.68 16.66
C ILE A 214 5.75 -1.37 16.29
N SER A 215 5.66 -1.05 15.00
CA SER A 215 4.92 0.13 14.56
C SER A 215 3.41 -0.13 14.55
N ASN A 216 2.63 0.92 14.66
CA ASN A 216 1.21 0.91 14.37
C ASN A 216 0.95 1.52 12.97
N PRO A 217 -0.26 1.36 12.39
CA PRO A 217 -0.57 1.93 11.09
C PRO A 217 -0.35 3.44 11.00
N ASP A 218 -0.61 4.21 12.06
CA ASP A 218 -0.43 5.65 12.11
C ASP A 218 1.04 6.09 11.90
N ASP A 219 2.02 5.29 12.37
CA ASP A 219 3.44 5.56 12.09
C ASP A 219 3.74 5.58 10.58
N ILE A 220 3.07 4.72 9.82
CA ILE A 220 3.22 4.63 8.37
C ILE A 220 2.46 5.77 7.68
N VAL A 221 1.25 6.06 8.16
CA VAL A 221 0.40 7.12 7.60
C VAL A 221 1.06 8.49 7.69
N LYS A 222 1.82 8.78 8.75
CA LYS A 222 2.58 10.04 8.87
C LYS A 222 3.57 10.23 7.73
N VAL A 223 4.22 9.15 7.29
CA VAL A 223 5.16 9.21 6.15
C VAL A 223 4.41 9.24 4.82
N ILE A 224 3.27 8.53 4.69
CA ILE A 224 2.38 8.68 3.53
C ILE A 224 1.99 10.15 3.38
N LYS A 225 1.51 10.79 4.44
CA LYS A 225 1.10 12.20 4.44
C LYS A 225 2.25 13.14 4.04
N PHE A 226 3.46 12.93 4.55
CA PHE A 226 4.64 13.67 4.10
C PHE A 226 4.84 13.54 2.57
N LEU A 227 4.70 12.34 2.02
CA LEU A 227 4.83 12.13 0.57
C LEU A 227 3.66 12.73 -0.25
N LEU A 228 2.53 13.02 0.37
CA LEU A 228 1.38 13.70 -0.25
C LEU A 228 1.44 15.23 -0.10
N ASP A 229 2.36 15.74 0.70
CA ASP A 229 2.53 17.16 1.00
C ASP A 229 3.55 17.82 0.06
N ASP A 230 3.43 19.14 -0.12
CA ASP A 230 4.35 19.92 -0.97
C ASP A 230 5.76 19.99 -0.39
N ASN A 231 5.96 19.71 0.90
CA ASN A 231 7.28 19.56 1.50
C ASN A 231 8.10 18.41 0.91
N SER A 232 7.47 17.49 0.17
CA SER A 232 8.13 16.40 -0.57
C SER A 232 8.20 16.63 -2.08
N SER A 233 8.01 17.86 -2.55
CA SER A 233 7.91 18.20 -3.98
C SER A 233 9.15 17.84 -4.83
N TYR A 234 10.29 17.56 -4.21
CA TYR A 234 11.50 17.10 -4.90
C TYR A 234 11.88 15.65 -4.55
N VAL A 235 10.94 14.88 -3.96
CA VAL A 235 11.13 13.48 -3.59
C VAL A 235 10.38 12.60 -4.57
N THR A 236 11.09 11.85 -5.41
CA THR A 236 10.52 10.87 -6.34
C THR A 236 11.49 9.71 -6.59
N GLY A 237 10.98 8.52 -6.88
CA GLY A 237 11.77 7.32 -7.18
C GLY A 237 12.41 6.65 -5.96
N THR A 238 12.08 7.07 -4.75
CA THR A 238 12.66 6.49 -3.53
C THR A 238 11.75 5.46 -2.88
N THR A 239 12.36 4.53 -2.15
CA THR A 239 11.68 3.63 -1.20
C THR A 239 12.16 3.98 0.20
N ILE A 240 11.27 4.56 1.01
CA ILE A 240 11.59 5.04 2.36
C ILE A 240 11.30 3.94 3.39
N PRO A 241 12.31 3.42 4.11
CA PRO A 241 12.10 2.52 5.24
C PRO A 241 11.38 3.25 6.38
N VAL A 242 10.30 2.63 6.89
CA VAL A 242 9.58 3.09 8.08
C VAL A 242 9.50 1.89 9.04
N ASP A 243 10.62 1.58 9.66
CA ASP A 243 10.88 0.28 10.27
C ASP A 243 11.52 0.35 11.67
N GLY A 244 11.61 1.55 12.22
CA GLY A 244 12.22 1.80 13.53
C GLY A 244 13.69 1.38 13.62
N GLY A 245 14.42 1.37 12.48
CA GLY A 245 15.83 1.00 12.40
C GLY A 245 16.08 -0.50 12.14
N THR A 246 15.05 -1.30 11.89
CA THR A 246 15.18 -2.76 11.68
C THR A 246 16.13 -3.12 10.53
N GLN A 247 16.11 -2.33 9.44
CA GLN A 247 17.01 -2.55 8.31
C GLN A 247 18.46 -2.16 8.64
N ALA A 248 18.64 -1.09 9.42
CA ALA A 248 19.95 -0.53 9.72
C ALA A 248 20.72 -1.31 10.79
N ALA A 249 20.03 -2.16 11.56
CA ALA A 249 20.60 -2.84 12.70
C ALA A 249 20.74 -4.36 12.49
N PHE A 250 21.82 -4.92 12.98
CA PHE A 250 21.93 -6.33 13.32
C PHE A 250 21.47 -6.49 14.77
N ILE A 251 20.36 -7.19 14.98
CA ILE A 251 19.89 -7.56 16.31
C ILE A 251 20.27 -9.04 16.48
N PRO A 252 21.25 -9.38 17.34
CA PRO A 252 21.59 -10.78 17.58
C PRO A 252 20.40 -11.52 18.20
N PRO A 253 20.23 -12.81 17.95
CA PRO A 253 19.25 -13.62 18.68
C PRO A 253 19.54 -13.55 20.18
N ILE A 254 18.51 -13.30 20.97
CA ILE A 254 18.55 -13.36 22.44
C ILE A 254 18.35 -14.82 22.84
#